data_0eae16527ca6a65e53be2a67dac24561
#
_entry.id   0eae16527ca6a65e53be2a67dac24561
#
_cell.length_a   1.000
_cell.length_b   1.000
_cell.length_c   1.000
_cell.angle_alpha   90.00
_cell.angle_beta   90.00
_cell.angle_gamma   90.00
#
_symmetry.space_group_name_H-M   'P 1'
#
loop_
_entity.id
_entity.type
_entity.pdbx_description
1 polymer ?
#
loop_
_entity_poly.entity_id
_entity_poly.type
_entity_poly.pdbx_seq_one_letter_code
_entity_poly.pdbx_strand_id
1 'polypeptide(L)'
;YWVFPVPNQMAMWPNFNSPLLWDVFAVSTYFTVSFLFWYVGLVPDLATIRDRATDKIRKYAYGIFSLGWTGSNRHWWNYEKAYMILAGLATPLVLSVHTIVSFDFAVSLIPGWHTTIFPPYFVAGAIFSGFAMVLTLMIVARKIYCMKDIMTDDHMEKMNIVIMVTGSMVGFAYMMEFFIAWYSGVEYEKAIFLLRATGPYAWAYWAMMTCNVLSPQFFWFKKLRRSVGFTFFISIVVNIGMWFERFVITVTSLANDYLPSSWDYYSPTIWDVLTYVGTFGLFFTMFLLFLRFLPMIALAEVKMVIPQADPHNYDENHDYQAPKVEIPTPKAVEA
;
A
#
# COMPACT_ATOMS: atom_id res chain seq x y z
N TYR A 1 -0.51 -14.54 -16.26
CA TYR A 1 0.07 -15.82 -16.71
C TYR A 1 -1.00 -16.77 -17.23
N TRP A 2 -2.05 -17.04 -16.45
CA TRP A 2 -3.12 -17.98 -16.80
C TRP A 2 -3.99 -17.53 -17.98
N VAL A 3 -4.19 -16.24 -18.18
CA VAL A 3 -5.07 -15.67 -19.20
C VAL A 3 -4.55 -15.88 -20.61
N PHE A 4 -3.24 -15.80 -20.83
CA PHE A 4 -2.65 -15.94 -22.18
C PHE A 4 -2.08 -17.33 -22.46
N PRO A 5 -1.19 -17.91 -21.64
CA PRO A 5 -0.58 -19.20 -21.94
C PRO A 5 -1.58 -20.36 -21.95
N VAL A 6 -2.47 -20.45 -20.95
CA VAL A 6 -3.41 -21.58 -20.86
C VAL A 6 -4.46 -21.55 -21.98
N PRO A 7 -5.16 -20.43 -22.24
CA PRO A 7 -6.07 -20.35 -23.38
C PRO A 7 -5.37 -20.63 -24.72
N ASN A 8 -4.14 -20.18 -24.91
CA ASN A 8 -3.39 -20.43 -26.13
C ASN A 8 -3.07 -21.90 -26.30
N GLN A 9 -2.67 -22.62 -25.24
CA GLN A 9 -2.45 -24.06 -25.25
C GLN A 9 -3.73 -24.87 -25.58
N MET A 10 -4.87 -24.35 -25.17
CA MET A 10 -6.19 -24.92 -25.43
C MET A 10 -6.78 -24.46 -26.78
N ALA A 11 -6.03 -23.73 -27.63
CA ALA A 11 -6.49 -23.12 -28.86
C ALA A 11 -7.71 -22.19 -28.68
N MET A 12 -7.83 -21.55 -27.54
CA MET A 12 -8.87 -20.55 -27.24
C MET A 12 -8.30 -19.14 -27.20
N TRP A 13 -9.07 -18.18 -27.67
CA TRP A 13 -8.70 -16.77 -27.57
C TRP A 13 -9.21 -16.16 -26.27
N PRO A 14 -8.41 -15.29 -25.62
CA PRO A 14 -8.88 -14.54 -24.47
C PRO A 14 -10.15 -13.75 -24.80
N ASN A 15 -11.16 -13.86 -23.95
CA ASN A 15 -12.40 -13.10 -24.14
C ASN A 15 -12.22 -11.68 -23.59
N PHE A 16 -12.39 -10.66 -24.42
CA PHE A 16 -12.30 -9.24 -24.04
C PHE A 16 -13.35 -8.83 -23.01
N ASN A 17 -14.43 -9.54 -22.86
CA ASN A 17 -15.46 -9.29 -21.83
C ASN A 17 -15.09 -9.93 -20.47
N SER A 18 -13.95 -10.61 -20.37
CA SER A 18 -13.51 -11.20 -19.11
C SER A 18 -12.82 -10.17 -18.22
N PRO A 19 -13.21 -10.01 -16.96
CA PRO A 19 -12.50 -9.18 -15.98
C PRO A 19 -11.06 -9.59 -15.77
N LEU A 20 -10.76 -10.89 -15.84
CA LEU A 20 -9.40 -11.43 -15.74
C LEU A 20 -8.46 -10.86 -16.81
N LEU A 21 -8.98 -10.58 -18.01
CA LEU A 21 -8.20 -9.92 -19.06
C LEU A 21 -7.99 -8.45 -18.76
N TRP A 22 -9.01 -7.77 -18.26
CA TRP A 22 -8.91 -6.36 -17.87
C TRP A 22 -7.92 -6.17 -16.72
N ASP A 23 -7.87 -7.13 -15.79
CA ASP A 23 -6.92 -7.12 -14.67
C ASP A 23 -5.47 -7.13 -15.16
N VAL A 24 -5.12 -7.96 -16.16
CA VAL A 24 -3.78 -7.98 -16.74
C VAL A 24 -3.37 -6.60 -17.26
N PHE A 25 -4.25 -5.91 -17.98
CA PHE A 25 -3.96 -4.57 -18.49
C PHE A 25 -3.91 -3.52 -17.38
N ALA A 26 -4.84 -3.58 -16.43
CA ALA A 26 -4.91 -2.63 -15.33
C ALA A 26 -3.67 -2.73 -14.42
N VAL A 27 -3.29 -3.94 -14.03
CA VAL A 27 -2.10 -4.18 -13.18
C VAL A 27 -0.81 -3.81 -13.93
N SER A 28 -0.70 -4.17 -15.20
CA SER A 28 0.48 -3.82 -16.01
C SER A 28 0.63 -2.29 -16.16
N THR A 29 -0.46 -1.59 -16.41
CA THR A 29 -0.47 -0.13 -16.52
C THR A 29 -0.15 0.52 -15.18
N TYR A 30 -0.77 0.04 -14.10
CA TYR A 30 -0.50 0.51 -12.74
C TYR A 30 0.97 0.32 -12.35
N PHE A 31 1.52 -0.87 -12.61
CA PHE A 31 2.93 -1.16 -12.37
C PHE A 31 3.84 -0.19 -13.14
N THR A 32 3.57 0.01 -14.43
CA THR A 32 4.38 0.89 -15.29
C THR A 32 4.37 2.33 -14.79
N VAL A 33 3.18 2.89 -14.52
CA VAL A 33 3.06 4.28 -14.06
C VAL A 33 3.66 4.45 -12.65
N SER A 34 3.43 3.51 -11.75
CA SER A 34 4.00 3.54 -10.40
C SER A 34 5.52 3.43 -10.41
N PHE A 35 6.07 2.57 -11.27
CA PHE A 35 7.51 2.43 -11.44
C PHE A 35 8.14 3.72 -12.00
N LEU A 36 7.53 4.30 -13.03
CA LEU A 36 7.99 5.57 -13.61
C LEU A 36 7.92 6.71 -12.59
N PHE A 37 6.83 6.79 -11.84
CA PHE A 37 6.64 7.81 -10.80
C PHE A 37 7.69 7.72 -9.71
N TRP A 38 7.91 6.52 -9.20
CA TRP A 38 8.97 6.23 -8.23
C TRP A 38 10.35 6.54 -8.79
N TYR A 39 10.64 6.09 -10.02
CA TYR A 39 11.94 6.28 -10.64
C TYR A 39 12.25 7.76 -10.91
N VAL A 40 11.28 8.53 -11.42
CA VAL A 40 11.44 9.97 -11.62
C VAL A 40 11.73 10.67 -10.28
N GLY A 41 11.03 10.28 -9.21
CA GLY A 41 11.30 10.77 -7.86
C GLY A 41 12.73 10.54 -7.40
N LEU A 42 13.35 9.44 -7.79
CA LEU A 42 14.74 9.07 -7.40
C LEU A 42 15.83 9.73 -8.26
N VAL A 43 15.54 10.23 -9.44
CA VAL A 43 16.58 10.76 -10.36
C VAL A 43 17.48 11.82 -9.72
N PRO A 44 16.99 12.86 -8.98
CA PRO A 44 17.84 13.82 -8.30
C PRO A 44 18.74 13.20 -7.22
N ASP A 45 18.21 12.19 -6.52
CA ASP A 45 18.94 11.49 -5.47
C ASP A 45 20.05 10.62 -6.01
N LEU A 46 19.78 9.87 -7.09
CA LEU A 46 20.78 9.06 -7.79
C LEU A 46 21.91 9.93 -8.33
N ALA A 47 21.62 11.13 -8.84
CA ALA A 47 22.63 12.09 -9.26
C ALA A 47 23.48 12.58 -8.08
N THR A 48 22.86 12.84 -6.94
CA THR A 48 23.56 13.25 -5.72
C THR A 48 24.49 12.13 -5.21
N ILE A 49 24.04 10.88 -5.23
CA ILE A 49 24.87 9.73 -4.87
C ILE A 49 26.02 9.57 -5.86
N ARG A 50 25.79 9.70 -7.17
CA ARG A 50 26.82 9.70 -8.21
C ARG A 50 27.92 10.71 -7.91
N ASP A 51 27.54 11.95 -7.60
CA ASP A 51 28.48 13.05 -7.41
C ASP A 51 29.30 12.91 -6.11
N ARG A 52 28.74 12.23 -5.12
CA ARG A 52 29.42 11.90 -3.84
C ARG A 52 30.15 10.56 -3.85
N ALA A 53 29.98 9.73 -4.89
CA ALA A 53 30.59 8.42 -4.95
C ALA A 53 32.11 8.51 -5.16
N THR A 54 32.89 7.88 -4.27
CA THR A 54 34.33 7.74 -4.37
C THR A 54 34.75 6.55 -5.24
N ASP A 55 33.92 5.53 -5.29
CA ASP A 55 34.15 4.31 -6.06
C ASP A 55 33.68 4.48 -7.52
N LYS A 56 34.57 4.10 -8.47
CA LYS A 56 34.27 4.19 -9.92
C LYS A 56 33.04 3.39 -10.33
N ILE A 57 32.87 2.18 -9.79
CA ILE A 57 31.74 1.32 -10.14
C ILE A 57 30.43 1.98 -9.74
N ARG A 58 30.35 2.49 -8.51
CA ARG A 58 29.18 3.22 -8.01
C ARG A 58 28.89 4.46 -8.83
N LYS A 59 29.93 5.24 -9.15
CA LYS A 59 29.82 6.45 -9.96
C LYS A 59 29.22 6.17 -11.35
N TYR A 60 29.69 5.11 -12.02
CA TYR A 60 29.14 4.69 -13.30
C TYR A 60 27.70 4.18 -13.19
N ALA A 61 27.42 3.31 -12.23
CA ALA A 61 26.08 2.74 -12.03
C ALA A 61 25.05 3.85 -11.78
N TYR A 62 25.27 4.69 -10.78
CA TYR A 62 24.36 5.79 -10.49
C TYR A 62 24.35 6.87 -11.59
N GLY A 63 25.44 7.01 -12.36
CA GLY A 63 25.53 7.89 -13.52
C GLY A 63 24.57 7.48 -14.63
N ILE A 64 24.47 6.20 -14.93
CA ILE A 64 23.53 5.66 -15.92
C ILE A 64 22.09 5.91 -15.47
N PHE A 65 21.77 5.55 -14.21
CA PHE A 65 20.42 5.67 -13.67
C PHE A 65 20.00 7.11 -13.38
N SER A 66 20.92 8.08 -13.27
CA SER A 66 20.58 9.51 -13.10
C SER A 66 20.19 10.22 -14.39
N LEU A 67 20.21 9.55 -15.54
CA LEU A 67 19.80 10.07 -16.84
C LEU A 67 20.43 11.46 -17.21
N GLY A 68 21.67 11.69 -16.82
CA GLY A 68 22.35 12.96 -17.09
C GLY A 68 21.86 14.14 -16.27
N TRP A 69 21.21 13.90 -15.13
CA TRP A 69 20.76 14.96 -14.24
C TRP A 69 21.91 15.83 -13.74
N THR A 70 21.80 17.17 -13.92
CA THR A 70 22.81 18.17 -13.54
C THR A 70 22.33 19.14 -12.47
N GLY A 71 21.07 19.06 -12.04
CA GLY A 71 20.49 19.98 -11.05
C GLY A 71 20.22 21.40 -11.56
N SER A 72 20.24 21.65 -12.89
CA SER A 72 19.92 22.94 -13.46
C SER A 72 18.44 23.32 -13.22
N ASN A 73 18.14 24.65 -13.22
CA ASN A 73 16.76 25.13 -13.08
C ASN A 73 15.81 24.51 -14.10
N ARG A 74 16.28 24.27 -15.33
CA ARG A 74 15.49 23.62 -16.38
C ARG A 74 15.18 22.16 -16.02
N HIS A 75 16.13 21.43 -15.40
CA HIS A 75 15.90 20.05 -14.95
C HIS A 75 14.88 20.01 -13.82
N TRP A 76 14.98 20.90 -12.83
CA TRP A 76 14.00 21.01 -11.74
C TRP A 76 12.60 21.35 -12.26
N TRP A 77 12.48 22.31 -13.17
CA TRP A 77 11.20 22.66 -13.80
C TRP A 77 10.55 21.49 -14.55
N ASN A 78 11.35 20.74 -15.31
CA ASN A 78 10.84 19.57 -16.02
C ASN A 78 10.48 18.43 -15.06
N TYR A 79 11.26 18.25 -13.98
CA TYR A 79 11.00 17.29 -12.93
C TYR A 79 9.67 17.54 -12.24
N GLU A 80 9.42 18.74 -11.78
CA GLU A 80 8.17 19.12 -11.10
C GLU A 80 6.96 18.87 -12.00
N LYS A 81 7.04 19.23 -13.27
CA LYS A 81 5.97 18.96 -14.24
C LYS A 81 5.75 17.47 -14.45
N ALA A 82 6.80 16.71 -14.68
CA ALA A 82 6.71 15.28 -14.89
C ALA A 82 6.16 14.57 -13.64
N TYR A 83 6.64 14.95 -12.47
CA TYR A 83 6.22 14.41 -11.18
C TYR A 83 4.73 14.69 -10.91
N MET A 84 4.29 15.93 -11.17
CA MET A 84 2.88 16.33 -11.02
C MET A 84 1.96 15.58 -11.99
N ILE A 85 2.36 15.42 -13.26
CA ILE A 85 1.59 14.66 -14.25
C ILE A 85 1.48 13.19 -13.82
N LEU A 86 2.59 12.57 -13.40
CA LEU A 86 2.59 11.17 -12.97
C LEU A 86 1.77 10.97 -11.68
N ALA A 87 1.82 11.89 -10.73
CA ALA A 87 0.97 11.87 -9.54
C ALA A 87 -0.52 11.99 -9.90
N GLY A 88 -0.84 12.92 -10.84
CA GLY A 88 -2.20 13.08 -11.35
C GLY A 88 -2.73 11.87 -12.11
N LEU A 89 -1.86 11.11 -12.79
CA LEU A 89 -2.23 9.85 -13.45
C LEU A 89 -2.32 8.68 -12.45
N ALA A 90 -1.41 8.61 -11.48
CA ALA A 90 -1.37 7.52 -10.51
C ALA A 90 -2.64 7.48 -9.64
N THR A 91 -3.18 8.62 -9.25
CA THR A 91 -4.36 8.70 -8.37
C THR A 91 -5.60 8.00 -8.94
N PRO A 92 -6.14 8.36 -10.14
CA PRO A 92 -7.27 7.65 -10.72
C PRO A 92 -6.91 6.20 -11.09
N LEU A 93 -5.65 5.93 -11.41
CA LEU A 93 -5.20 4.60 -11.77
C LEU A 93 -5.24 3.63 -10.58
N VAL A 94 -4.88 4.08 -9.37
CA VAL A 94 -5.03 3.29 -8.14
C VAL A 94 -6.50 2.92 -7.91
N LEU A 95 -7.42 3.87 -8.11
CA LEU A 95 -8.85 3.61 -7.97
C LEU A 95 -9.32 2.58 -9.01
N SER A 96 -8.91 2.75 -10.27
CA SER A 96 -9.33 1.87 -11.38
C SER A 96 -8.78 0.46 -11.25
N VAL A 97 -7.51 0.28 -10.88
CA VAL A 97 -6.93 -1.06 -10.73
C VAL A 97 -7.63 -1.87 -9.64
N HIS A 98 -7.91 -1.28 -8.47
CA HIS A 98 -8.62 -1.97 -7.42
C HIS A 98 -10.08 -2.25 -7.76
N THR A 99 -10.72 -1.36 -8.54
CA THR A 99 -12.05 -1.58 -9.09
C THR A 99 -12.07 -2.78 -10.04
N ILE A 100 -11.10 -2.87 -10.96
CA ILE A 100 -11.02 -3.96 -11.94
C ILE A 100 -10.72 -5.30 -11.25
N VAL A 101 -9.74 -5.35 -10.33
CA VAL A 101 -9.45 -6.54 -9.52
C VAL A 101 -10.68 -7.01 -8.74
N SER A 102 -11.52 -6.09 -8.28
CA SER A 102 -12.75 -6.44 -7.58
C SER A 102 -13.79 -7.10 -8.47
N PHE A 103 -13.79 -6.81 -9.78
CA PHE A 103 -14.69 -7.45 -10.73
C PHE A 103 -14.40 -8.94 -10.91
N ASP A 104 -13.20 -9.42 -10.64
CA ASP A 104 -12.89 -10.85 -10.65
C ASP A 104 -13.74 -11.62 -9.64
N PHE A 105 -14.16 -10.94 -8.57
CA PHE A 105 -15.08 -11.46 -7.58
C PHE A 105 -16.54 -11.06 -7.89
N ALA A 106 -16.80 -9.77 -8.10
CA ALA A 106 -18.14 -9.21 -8.19
C ALA A 106 -18.97 -9.75 -9.36
N VAL A 107 -18.36 -10.16 -10.46
CA VAL A 107 -19.05 -10.76 -11.61
C VAL A 107 -18.98 -12.29 -11.63
N SER A 108 -18.36 -12.91 -10.61
CA SER A 108 -18.34 -14.36 -10.48
C SER A 108 -19.72 -14.88 -10.07
N LEU A 109 -19.98 -16.16 -10.32
CA LEU A 109 -21.22 -16.82 -9.92
C LEU A 109 -21.18 -17.36 -8.49
N ILE A 110 -20.03 -17.26 -7.79
CA ILE A 110 -19.87 -17.85 -6.46
C ILE A 110 -20.68 -17.06 -5.44
N PRO A 111 -21.48 -17.72 -4.58
CA PRO A 111 -22.28 -17.05 -3.59
C PRO A 111 -21.39 -16.34 -2.56
N GLY A 112 -21.77 -15.12 -2.20
CA GLY A 112 -20.98 -14.23 -1.32
C GLY A 112 -19.86 -13.45 -2.02
N TRP A 113 -19.61 -13.68 -3.31
CA TRP A 113 -18.75 -12.85 -4.14
C TRP A 113 -19.55 -11.95 -5.09
N HIS A 114 -20.69 -12.44 -5.57
CA HIS A 114 -21.54 -11.74 -6.52
C HIS A 114 -22.27 -10.57 -5.85
N THR A 115 -21.60 -9.41 -5.77
CA THR A 115 -22.18 -8.21 -5.17
C THR A 115 -21.63 -6.93 -5.82
N THR A 116 -22.48 -5.92 -5.93
CA THR A 116 -22.14 -4.62 -6.52
C THR A 116 -21.33 -3.73 -5.60
N ILE A 117 -21.25 -4.04 -4.29
CA ILE A 117 -20.49 -3.25 -3.33
C ILE A 117 -18.98 -3.52 -3.37
N PHE A 118 -18.54 -4.63 -3.99
CA PHE A 118 -17.12 -5.00 -4.03
C PHE A 118 -16.20 -3.92 -4.62
N PRO A 119 -16.50 -3.28 -5.76
CA PRO A 119 -15.62 -2.27 -6.32
C PRO A 119 -15.29 -1.10 -5.38
N PRO A 120 -16.26 -0.35 -4.83
CA PRO A 120 -15.94 0.72 -3.88
C PRO A 120 -15.35 0.19 -2.58
N TYR A 121 -15.74 -1.00 -2.14
CA TYR A 121 -15.21 -1.65 -0.97
C TYR A 121 -13.72 -2.01 -1.10
N PHE A 122 -13.31 -2.61 -2.23
CA PHE A 122 -11.91 -2.94 -2.49
C PHE A 122 -11.03 -1.70 -2.56
N VAL A 123 -11.52 -0.62 -3.17
CA VAL A 123 -10.81 0.66 -3.21
C VAL A 123 -10.62 1.23 -1.80
N ALA A 124 -11.67 1.28 -0.99
CA ALA A 124 -11.57 1.76 0.39
C ALA A 124 -10.63 0.90 1.22
N GLY A 125 -10.71 -0.43 1.10
CA GLY A 125 -9.84 -1.39 1.77
C GLY A 125 -8.37 -1.28 1.35
N ALA A 126 -8.10 -1.00 0.07
CA ALA A 126 -6.75 -0.78 -0.43
C ALA A 126 -6.11 0.47 0.17
N ILE A 127 -6.83 1.58 0.23
CA ILE A 127 -6.37 2.81 0.88
C ILE A 127 -6.15 2.56 2.38
N PHE A 128 -7.12 1.95 3.04
CA PHE A 128 -7.09 1.63 4.46
C PHE A 128 -5.86 0.79 4.85
N SER A 129 -5.65 -0.32 4.16
CA SER A 129 -4.51 -1.22 4.40
C SER A 129 -3.17 -0.60 3.98
N GLY A 130 -3.17 0.14 2.87
CA GLY A 130 -1.97 0.83 2.37
C GLY A 130 -1.43 1.84 3.38
N PHE A 131 -2.28 2.69 3.94
CA PHE A 131 -1.86 3.64 4.98
C PHE A 131 -1.41 2.94 6.26
N ALA A 132 -2.08 1.85 6.67
CA ALA A 132 -1.66 1.06 7.82
C ALA A 132 -0.28 0.41 7.61
N MET A 133 -0.02 -0.16 6.43
CA MET A 133 1.27 -0.75 6.10
C MET A 133 2.40 0.29 6.07
N VAL A 134 2.14 1.44 5.45
CA VAL A 134 3.11 2.55 5.41
C VAL A 134 3.43 3.04 6.82
N LEU A 135 2.43 3.22 7.69
CA LEU A 135 2.66 3.62 9.08
C LEU A 135 3.48 2.59 9.85
N THR A 136 3.22 1.30 9.66
CA THR A 136 3.98 0.23 10.31
C THR A 136 5.46 0.33 9.96
N LEU A 137 5.81 0.49 8.70
CA LEU A 137 7.20 0.60 8.23
C LEU A 137 7.83 1.94 8.59
N MET A 138 7.08 3.03 8.42
CA MET A 138 7.54 4.40 8.66
C MET A 138 7.88 4.66 10.13
N ILE A 139 7.08 4.17 11.08
CA ILE A 139 7.34 4.36 12.51
C ILE A 139 8.62 3.63 12.93
N VAL A 140 8.84 2.41 12.42
CA VAL A 140 10.07 1.65 12.67
C VAL A 140 11.28 2.38 12.07
N ALA A 141 11.19 2.79 10.80
CA ALA A 141 12.25 3.53 10.12
C ALA A 141 12.55 4.87 10.82
N ARG A 142 11.51 5.64 11.19
CA ARG A 142 11.64 6.89 11.95
C ARG A 142 12.44 6.71 13.25
N LYS A 143 12.23 5.59 13.95
CA LYS A 143 12.94 5.29 15.20
C LYS A 143 14.40 4.90 14.94
N ILE A 144 14.64 4.03 13.94
CA ILE A 144 15.98 3.51 13.63
C ILE A 144 16.89 4.61 13.07
N TYR A 145 16.37 5.43 12.14
CA TYR A 145 17.14 6.47 11.46
C TYR A 145 17.06 7.86 12.14
N CYS A 146 16.40 7.96 13.30
CA CYS A 146 16.24 9.22 14.06
C CYS A 146 15.60 10.37 13.25
N MET A 147 14.66 10.08 12.34
CA MET A 147 14.06 11.05 11.41
C MET A 147 12.79 11.71 11.95
N LYS A 148 12.80 12.15 13.22
CA LYS A 148 11.62 12.78 13.85
C LYS A 148 11.26 14.13 13.24
N ASP A 149 12.25 14.85 12.76
CA ASP A 149 12.09 16.20 12.21
C ASP A 149 11.50 16.19 10.79
N ILE A 150 11.69 15.08 10.05
CA ILE A 150 11.17 14.91 8.71
C ILE A 150 9.79 14.23 8.76
N MET A 151 9.66 13.16 9.54
CA MET A 151 8.41 12.42 9.75
C MET A 151 7.76 12.91 11.05
N THR A 152 7.03 14.00 10.99
CA THR A 152 6.44 14.65 12.16
C THR A 152 5.22 13.91 12.69
N ASP A 153 4.81 14.22 13.90
CA ASP A 153 3.60 13.65 14.51
C ASP A 153 2.32 14.12 13.79
N ASP A 154 2.36 15.29 13.13
CA ASP A 154 1.25 15.80 12.33
C ASP A 154 1.03 14.97 11.06
N HIS A 155 2.09 14.47 10.42
CA HIS A 155 1.97 13.54 9.30
C HIS A 155 1.25 12.26 9.72
N MET A 156 1.63 11.69 10.87
CA MET A 156 0.97 10.50 11.41
C MET A 156 -0.48 10.77 11.80
N GLU A 157 -0.78 11.95 12.38
CA GLU A 157 -2.15 12.32 12.70
C GLU A 157 -3.03 12.37 11.43
N LYS A 158 -2.55 12.98 10.35
CA LYS A 158 -3.27 13.03 9.07
C LYS A 158 -3.50 11.65 8.48
N MET A 159 -2.49 10.78 8.51
CA MET A 159 -2.62 9.39 8.04
C MET A 159 -3.63 8.59 8.87
N ASN A 160 -3.65 8.79 10.19
CA ASN A 160 -4.63 8.18 11.08
C ASN A 160 -6.07 8.65 10.81
N ILE A 161 -6.26 9.90 10.38
CA ILE A 161 -7.58 10.39 9.94
C ILE A 161 -8.02 9.66 8.67
N VAL A 162 -7.12 9.45 7.71
CA VAL A 162 -7.44 8.70 6.50
C VAL A 162 -7.81 7.25 6.84
N ILE A 163 -7.06 6.59 7.73
CA ILE A 163 -7.37 5.23 8.21
C ILE A 163 -8.75 5.19 8.90
N MET A 164 -9.06 6.18 9.72
CA MET A 164 -10.36 6.25 10.39
C MET A 164 -11.52 6.38 9.39
N VAL A 165 -11.40 7.26 8.41
CA VAL A 165 -12.43 7.48 7.39
C VAL A 165 -12.60 6.25 6.50
N THR A 166 -11.50 5.72 5.97
CA THR A 166 -11.55 4.55 5.08
C THR A 166 -11.96 3.28 5.81
N GLY A 167 -11.53 3.10 7.07
CA GLY A 167 -12.01 2.01 7.92
C GLY A 167 -13.51 2.10 8.22
N SER A 168 -14.05 3.30 8.36
CA SER A 168 -15.51 3.49 8.48
C SER A 168 -16.25 3.15 7.19
N MET A 169 -15.66 3.47 6.02
CA MET A 169 -16.21 3.06 4.71
C MET A 169 -16.19 1.55 4.54
N VAL A 170 -15.12 0.87 4.96
CA VAL A 170 -15.01 -0.60 4.94
C VAL A 170 -16.07 -1.21 5.87
N GLY A 171 -16.25 -0.68 7.07
CA GLY A 171 -17.29 -1.13 7.99
C GLY A 171 -18.70 -0.96 7.44
N PHE A 172 -18.96 0.14 6.75
CA PHE A 172 -20.22 0.36 6.03
C PHE A 172 -20.42 -0.67 4.92
N ALA A 173 -19.37 -0.98 4.16
CA ALA A 173 -19.44 -2.00 3.10
C ALA A 173 -19.77 -3.38 3.66
N TYR A 174 -19.18 -3.81 4.77
CA TYR A 174 -19.53 -5.08 5.43
C TYR A 174 -20.99 -5.13 5.85
N MET A 175 -21.52 -4.03 6.38
CA MET A 175 -22.93 -3.95 6.74
C MET A 175 -23.83 -4.04 5.49
N MET A 176 -23.41 -3.40 4.39
CA MET A 176 -24.16 -3.44 3.12
C MET A 176 -24.15 -4.83 2.48
N GLU A 177 -23.08 -5.61 2.59
CA GLU A 177 -23.05 -7.00 2.13
C GLU A 177 -24.13 -7.83 2.82
N PHE A 178 -24.25 -7.75 4.15
CA PHE A 178 -25.32 -8.44 4.89
C PHE A 178 -26.71 -7.94 4.50
N PHE A 179 -26.87 -6.64 4.36
CA PHE A 179 -28.13 -6.05 3.95
C PHE A 179 -28.57 -6.53 2.56
N ILE A 180 -27.65 -6.52 1.58
CA ILE A 180 -27.93 -6.98 0.21
C ILE A 180 -28.29 -8.47 0.20
N ALA A 181 -27.54 -9.30 0.92
CA ALA A 181 -27.83 -10.74 1.03
C ALA A 181 -29.22 -11.00 1.65
N TRP A 182 -29.58 -10.23 2.67
CA TRP A 182 -30.91 -10.34 3.30
C TRP A 182 -32.02 -9.82 2.37
N TYR A 183 -31.81 -8.66 1.73
CA TYR A 183 -32.81 -8.00 0.87
C TYR A 183 -33.06 -8.75 -0.43
N SER A 184 -32.02 -9.36 -1.03
CA SER A 184 -32.15 -10.12 -2.29
C SER A 184 -33.08 -11.31 -2.18
N GLY A 185 -33.28 -11.87 -0.99
CA GLY A 185 -34.10 -13.04 -0.77
C GLY A 185 -33.49 -14.36 -1.23
N VAL A 186 -32.30 -14.35 -1.83
CA VAL A 186 -31.62 -15.55 -2.30
C VAL A 186 -31.14 -16.38 -1.12
N GLU A 187 -31.62 -17.61 -1.00
CA GLU A 187 -31.34 -18.48 0.16
C GLU A 187 -29.82 -18.82 0.27
N TYR A 188 -29.17 -19.08 -0.84
CA TYR A 188 -27.73 -19.39 -0.87
C TYR A 188 -26.88 -18.23 -0.35
N GLU A 189 -27.19 -17.01 -0.76
CA GLU A 189 -26.50 -15.81 -0.29
C GLU A 189 -26.69 -15.61 1.22
N LYS A 190 -27.93 -15.69 1.69
CA LYS A 190 -28.23 -15.62 3.13
C LYS A 190 -27.49 -16.69 3.93
N ALA A 191 -27.44 -17.93 3.42
CA ALA A 191 -26.77 -19.03 4.07
C ALA A 191 -25.25 -18.76 4.21
N ILE A 192 -24.58 -18.28 3.16
CA ILE A 192 -23.15 -17.95 3.19
C ILE A 192 -22.85 -16.87 4.22
N PHE A 193 -23.61 -15.77 4.23
CA PHE A 193 -23.38 -14.69 5.19
C PHE A 193 -23.67 -15.12 6.63
N LEU A 194 -24.70 -15.96 6.85
CA LEU A 194 -24.96 -16.53 8.16
C LEU A 194 -23.83 -17.47 8.60
N LEU A 195 -23.32 -18.32 7.69
CA LEU A 195 -22.20 -19.21 7.95
C LEU A 195 -20.88 -18.45 8.22
N ARG A 196 -20.66 -17.29 7.60
CA ARG A 196 -19.53 -16.41 7.95
C ARG A 196 -19.60 -15.98 9.42
N ALA A 197 -20.80 -15.62 9.91
CA ALA A 197 -20.98 -15.11 11.26
C ALA A 197 -21.05 -16.20 12.33
N THR A 198 -21.56 -17.41 12.02
CA THR A 198 -21.87 -18.46 12.99
C THR A 198 -21.23 -19.82 12.67
N GLY A 199 -20.65 -20.00 11.50
CA GLY A 199 -20.06 -21.24 11.02
C GLY A 199 -18.65 -21.51 11.56
N PRO A 200 -17.97 -22.53 11.03
CA PRO A 200 -16.65 -22.97 11.49
C PRO A 200 -15.57 -21.88 11.44
N TYR A 201 -15.70 -20.93 10.53
CA TYR A 201 -14.77 -19.78 10.38
C TYR A 201 -15.25 -18.49 11.05
N ALA A 202 -16.27 -18.57 11.91
CA ALA A 202 -16.83 -17.40 12.61
C ALA A 202 -15.77 -16.62 13.40
N TRP A 203 -14.80 -17.33 13.98
CA TRP A 203 -13.68 -16.71 14.69
C TRP A 203 -12.85 -15.77 13.82
N ALA A 204 -12.59 -16.15 12.56
CA ALA A 204 -11.86 -15.31 11.59
C ALA A 204 -12.68 -14.09 11.16
N TYR A 205 -14.00 -14.28 10.96
CA TYR A 205 -14.92 -13.20 10.65
C TYR A 205 -15.01 -12.16 11.77
N TRP A 206 -15.17 -12.59 13.02
CA TRP A 206 -15.24 -11.66 14.15
C TRP A 206 -13.90 -11.00 14.46
N ALA A 207 -12.77 -11.70 14.24
CA ALA A 207 -11.45 -11.07 14.28
C ALA A 207 -11.31 -9.98 13.23
N MET A 208 -11.72 -10.22 11.99
CA MET A 208 -11.77 -9.23 10.91
C MET A 208 -12.62 -8.01 11.31
N MET A 209 -13.85 -8.22 11.80
CA MET A 209 -14.75 -7.15 12.24
C MET A 209 -14.14 -6.30 13.36
N THR A 210 -13.52 -6.93 14.34
CA THR A 210 -12.88 -6.21 15.44
C THR A 210 -11.68 -5.40 14.96
N CYS A 211 -10.84 -5.98 14.11
CA CYS A 211 -9.63 -5.33 13.62
C CYS A 211 -9.93 -4.21 12.61
N ASN A 212 -10.88 -4.39 11.70
CA ASN A 212 -11.10 -3.43 10.61
C ASN A 212 -12.18 -2.39 10.93
N VAL A 213 -13.17 -2.74 11.74
CA VAL A 213 -14.30 -1.83 12.05
C VAL A 213 -14.10 -1.14 13.40
N LEU A 214 -13.82 -1.89 14.47
CA LEU A 214 -13.74 -1.30 15.81
C LEU A 214 -12.41 -0.59 16.05
N SER A 215 -11.28 -1.18 15.61
CA SER A 215 -9.97 -0.63 15.93
C SER A 215 -9.72 0.78 15.36
N PRO A 216 -10.12 1.15 14.13
CA PRO A 216 -9.92 2.49 13.60
C PRO A 216 -10.76 3.56 14.31
N GLN A 217 -11.86 3.17 14.94
CA GLN A 217 -12.74 4.11 15.64
C GLN A 217 -12.07 4.75 16.87
N PHE A 218 -11.04 4.14 17.42
CA PHE A 218 -10.27 4.77 18.50
C PHE A 218 -9.56 6.06 18.06
N PHE A 219 -9.35 6.24 16.77
CA PHE A 219 -8.75 7.47 16.24
C PHE A 219 -9.68 8.69 16.28
N TRP A 220 -10.95 8.55 16.65
CA TRP A 220 -11.80 9.70 17.00
C TRP A 220 -11.21 10.48 18.17
N PHE A 221 -10.56 9.81 19.11
CA PHE A 221 -9.92 10.46 20.26
C PHE A 221 -8.57 11.05 19.85
N LYS A 222 -8.45 12.40 19.87
CA LYS A 222 -7.24 13.12 19.46
C LYS A 222 -5.97 12.67 20.21
N LYS A 223 -6.09 12.32 21.51
CA LYS A 223 -4.96 11.83 22.31
C LYS A 223 -4.39 10.50 21.76
N LEU A 224 -5.26 9.59 21.38
CA LEU A 224 -4.85 8.29 20.81
C LEU A 224 -4.30 8.45 19.39
N ARG A 225 -4.95 9.30 18.58
CA ARG A 225 -4.56 9.59 17.21
C ARG A 225 -3.15 10.19 17.09
N ARG A 226 -2.68 10.95 18.11
CA ARG A 226 -1.34 11.54 18.17
C ARG A 226 -0.30 10.66 18.86
N SER A 227 -0.70 9.56 19.46
CA SER A 227 0.23 8.66 20.15
C SER A 227 0.92 7.73 19.16
N VAL A 228 2.23 7.87 18.99
CA VAL A 228 3.05 7.07 18.07
C VAL A 228 2.95 5.57 18.38
N GLY A 229 3.04 5.20 19.66
CA GLY A 229 2.95 3.79 20.09
C GLY A 229 1.58 3.19 19.82
N PHE A 230 0.51 3.96 20.07
CA PHE A 230 -0.85 3.51 19.78
C PHE A 230 -1.11 3.41 18.28
N THR A 231 -0.63 4.38 17.49
CA THR A 231 -0.68 4.33 16.02
C THR A 231 0.01 3.08 15.48
N PHE A 232 1.19 2.75 15.97
CA PHE A 232 1.91 1.55 15.58
C PHE A 232 1.12 0.27 15.91
N PHE A 233 0.56 0.20 17.11
CA PHE A 233 -0.28 -0.94 17.51
C PHE A 233 -1.49 -1.11 16.59
N ILE A 234 -2.26 -0.04 16.38
CA ILE A 234 -3.45 -0.09 15.51
C ILE A 234 -3.06 -0.41 14.05
N SER A 235 -1.95 0.10 13.54
CA SER A 235 -1.50 -0.21 12.17
C SER A 235 -1.23 -1.71 11.98
N ILE A 236 -0.65 -2.38 12.97
CA ILE A 236 -0.47 -3.84 12.95
C ILE A 236 -1.83 -4.56 13.03
N VAL A 237 -2.72 -4.14 13.92
CA VAL A 237 -4.06 -4.71 14.08
C VAL A 237 -4.84 -4.63 12.76
N VAL A 238 -4.79 -3.48 12.08
CA VAL A 238 -5.42 -3.28 10.78
C VAL A 238 -4.83 -4.22 9.72
N ASN A 239 -3.51 -4.36 9.64
CA ASN A 239 -2.86 -5.27 8.69
C ASN A 239 -3.28 -6.74 8.93
N ILE A 240 -3.39 -7.16 10.19
CA ILE A 240 -3.91 -8.48 10.55
C ILE A 240 -5.38 -8.60 10.13
N GLY A 241 -6.21 -7.58 10.40
CA GLY A 241 -7.62 -7.57 10.02
C GLY A 241 -7.83 -7.66 8.51
N MET A 242 -7.02 -6.98 7.72
CA MET A 242 -7.06 -7.04 6.25
C MET A 242 -6.62 -8.41 5.70
N TRP A 243 -5.71 -9.09 6.39
CA TRP A 243 -5.40 -10.49 6.07
C TRP A 243 -6.60 -11.41 6.34
N PHE A 244 -7.25 -11.26 7.52
CA PHE A 244 -8.46 -12.02 7.82
C PHE A 244 -9.60 -11.72 6.86
N GLU A 245 -9.72 -10.50 6.38
CA GLU A 245 -10.70 -10.13 5.35
C GLU A 245 -10.52 -10.98 4.09
N ARG A 246 -9.29 -11.07 3.56
CA ARG A 246 -9.00 -11.91 2.40
C ARG A 246 -9.27 -13.38 2.66
N PHE A 247 -8.91 -13.86 3.84
CA PHE A 247 -9.21 -15.22 4.26
C PHE A 247 -10.74 -15.47 4.28
N VAL A 248 -11.51 -14.59 4.91
CA VAL A 248 -12.98 -14.72 4.99
C VAL A 248 -13.62 -14.68 3.62
N ILE A 249 -13.27 -13.69 2.76
CA ILE A 249 -13.85 -13.61 1.42
C ILE A 249 -13.57 -14.87 0.61
N THR A 250 -12.34 -15.36 0.62
CA THR A 250 -11.91 -16.46 -0.23
C THR A 250 -12.36 -17.81 0.35
N VAL A 251 -11.96 -18.12 1.57
CA VAL A 251 -12.13 -19.45 2.14
C VAL A 251 -13.58 -19.76 2.45
N THR A 252 -14.34 -18.83 3.05
CA THR A 252 -15.73 -19.13 3.42
C THR A 252 -16.64 -19.33 2.22
N SER A 253 -16.43 -18.58 1.14
CA SER A 253 -17.23 -18.74 -0.08
C SER A 253 -16.89 -19.97 -0.88
N LEU A 254 -15.60 -20.35 -0.93
CA LEU A 254 -15.17 -21.58 -1.62
C LEU A 254 -15.47 -22.85 -0.83
N ALA A 255 -15.45 -22.78 0.50
CA ALA A 255 -15.76 -23.90 1.37
C ALA A 255 -17.25 -24.28 1.35
N ASN A 256 -18.14 -23.34 1.01
CA ASN A 256 -19.58 -23.52 1.05
C ASN A 256 -20.20 -23.04 -0.28
N ASP A 257 -19.91 -23.76 -1.35
CA ASP A 257 -20.46 -23.50 -2.68
C ASP A 257 -21.95 -23.95 -2.79
N TYR A 258 -22.56 -23.80 -3.96
CA TYR A 258 -23.97 -24.14 -4.24
C TYR A 258 -24.34 -25.59 -3.93
N LEU A 259 -23.39 -26.51 -4.02
CA LEU A 259 -23.62 -27.94 -3.79
C LEU A 259 -23.21 -28.35 -2.37
N PRO A 260 -24.14 -28.61 -1.44
CA PRO A 260 -23.79 -29.05 -0.09
C PRO A 260 -22.93 -30.31 -0.04
N SER A 261 -23.00 -31.17 -1.09
CA SER A 261 -22.19 -32.37 -1.20
C SER A 261 -20.70 -32.09 -1.51
N SER A 262 -20.38 -30.88 -1.97
CA SER A 262 -19.00 -30.46 -2.26
C SER A 262 -18.40 -29.59 -1.14
N TRP A 263 -19.16 -29.34 -0.05
CA TRP A 263 -18.66 -28.56 1.06
C TRP A 263 -17.51 -29.27 1.74
N ASP A 264 -16.38 -28.58 1.81
CA ASP A 264 -15.19 -29.07 2.51
C ASP A 264 -14.52 -27.90 3.25
N TYR A 265 -13.89 -28.23 4.37
CA TYR A 265 -13.28 -27.24 5.22
C TYR A 265 -11.76 -27.20 5.01
N TYR A 266 -11.29 -26.05 4.55
CA TYR A 266 -9.87 -25.80 4.39
C TYR A 266 -9.13 -25.86 5.73
N SER A 267 -8.10 -26.68 5.80
CA SER A 267 -7.10 -26.66 6.84
C SER A 267 -5.72 -26.39 6.24
N PRO A 268 -4.97 -25.39 6.74
CA PRO A 268 -3.69 -25.05 6.15
C PRO A 268 -2.69 -26.18 6.35
N THR A 269 -1.99 -26.50 5.27
CA THR A 269 -0.87 -27.43 5.31
C THR A 269 0.41 -26.73 5.76
N ILE A 270 1.44 -27.51 6.13
CA ILE A 270 2.75 -26.93 6.47
C ILE A 270 3.33 -26.13 5.31
N TRP A 271 3.06 -26.52 4.07
CA TRP A 271 3.54 -25.84 2.87
C TRP A 271 2.88 -24.47 2.68
N ASP A 272 1.60 -24.33 3.00
CA ASP A 272 0.89 -23.05 2.96
C ASP A 272 1.50 -22.07 3.97
N VAL A 273 1.77 -22.56 5.19
CA VAL A 273 2.41 -21.73 6.23
C VAL A 273 3.83 -21.33 5.84
N LEU A 274 4.63 -22.26 5.32
CA LEU A 274 6.01 -21.96 4.89
C LEU A 274 6.04 -21.00 3.72
N THR A 275 5.14 -21.14 2.75
CA THR A 275 5.01 -20.20 1.62
C THR A 275 4.63 -18.81 2.13
N TYR A 276 3.68 -18.71 3.03
CA TYR A 276 3.26 -17.45 3.63
C TYR A 276 4.41 -16.76 4.38
N VAL A 277 5.13 -17.48 5.24
CA VAL A 277 6.32 -16.94 5.93
C VAL A 277 7.41 -16.56 4.94
N GLY A 278 7.59 -17.35 3.88
CA GLY A 278 8.55 -17.09 2.81
C GLY A 278 8.27 -15.79 2.07
N THR A 279 7.00 -15.44 1.82
CA THR A 279 6.63 -14.16 1.19
C THR A 279 6.99 -12.96 2.05
N PHE A 280 6.81 -13.04 3.38
CA PHE A 280 7.31 -12.00 4.30
C PHE A 280 8.83 -11.90 4.27
N GLY A 281 9.53 -13.03 4.28
CA GLY A 281 10.99 -13.06 4.18
C GLY A 281 11.49 -12.38 2.90
N LEU A 282 10.85 -12.67 1.76
CA LEU A 282 11.15 -12.04 0.49
C LEU A 282 10.90 -10.52 0.53
N PHE A 283 9.73 -10.11 1.04
CA PHE A 283 9.38 -8.69 1.15
C PHE A 283 10.40 -7.93 2.02
N PHE A 284 10.70 -8.40 3.23
CA PHE A 284 11.63 -7.72 4.11
C PHE A 284 13.06 -7.72 3.55
N THR A 285 13.48 -8.79 2.87
CA THR A 285 14.78 -8.82 2.19
C THR A 285 14.87 -7.72 1.12
N MET A 286 13.88 -7.64 0.25
CA MET A 286 13.83 -6.61 -0.79
C MET A 286 13.72 -5.20 -0.21
N PHE A 287 12.94 -5.01 0.85
CA PHE A 287 12.80 -3.74 1.54
C PHE A 287 14.12 -3.29 2.20
N LEU A 288 14.83 -4.19 2.88
CA LEU A 288 16.13 -3.88 3.47
C LEU A 288 17.20 -3.60 2.41
N LEU A 289 17.18 -4.31 1.29
CA LEU A 289 18.07 -4.00 0.16
C LEU A 289 17.75 -2.61 -0.42
N PHE A 290 16.47 -2.28 -0.57
CA PHE A 290 16.05 -0.95 -0.97
C PHE A 290 16.60 0.12 -0.02
N LEU A 291 16.40 -0.01 1.28
CA LEU A 291 16.92 0.94 2.28
C LEU A 291 18.45 1.06 2.28
N ARG A 292 19.16 0.00 1.89
CA ARG A 292 20.62 -0.01 1.84
C ARG A 292 21.19 0.71 0.62
N PHE A 293 20.57 0.58 -0.54
CA PHE A 293 21.11 1.04 -1.81
C PHE A 293 20.43 2.30 -2.36
N LEU A 294 19.22 2.56 -1.94
CA LEU A 294 18.41 3.69 -2.43
C LEU A 294 17.94 4.57 -1.28
N PRO A 295 17.77 5.87 -1.52
CA PRO A 295 17.26 6.78 -0.51
C PRO A 295 15.79 6.46 -0.20
N MET A 296 15.46 6.38 1.10
CA MET A 296 14.11 6.05 1.55
C MET A 296 13.11 7.19 1.30
N ILE A 297 13.57 8.43 1.38
CA ILE A 297 12.78 9.64 1.17
C ILE A 297 13.46 10.46 0.07
N ALA A 298 12.70 10.88 -0.92
CA ALA A 298 13.22 11.68 -2.02
C ALA A 298 13.68 13.06 -1.53
N LEU A 299 14.84 13.53 -2.02
CA LEU A 299 15.41 14.83 -1.68
C LEU A 299 14.43 15.98 -1.92
N ALA A 300 13.65 15.89 -2.99
CA ALA A 300 12.63 16.89 -3.33
C ALA A 300 11.55 17.00 -2.24
N GLU A 301 11.08 15.86 -1.69
CA GLU A 301 10.09 15.82 -0.62
C GLU A 301 10.64 16.36 0.70
N VAL A 302 11.89 16.02 1.02
CA VAL A 302 12.58 16.56 2.22
C VAL A 302 12.68 18.08 2.14
N LYS A 303 13.02 18.63 0.97
CA LYS A 303 13.10 20.07 0.77
C LYS A 303 11.76 20.80 0.95
N MET A 304 10.64 20.16 0.61
CA MET A 304 9.30 20.74 0.81
C MET A 304 8.89 20.83 2.29
N VAL A 305 9.50 20.02 3.15
CA VAL A 305 9.16 19.98 4.59
C VAL A 305 10.10 20.87 5.43
N ILE A 306 11.30 21.13 4.94
CA ILE A 306 12.31 21.94 5.66
C ILE A 306 12.02 23.42 5.41
N PRO A 307 11.70 24.23 6.46
CA PRO A 307 11.38 25.65 6.32
C PRO A 307 12.47 26.48 5.63
N GLN A 308 13.75 26.08 5.80
CA GLN A 308 14.88 26.75 5.17
C GLN A 308 14.98 26.55 3.66
N ALA A 309 14.29 25.55 3.12
CA ALA A 309 14.25 25.25 1.69
C ALA A 309 12.99 25.78 1.00
N ASP A 310 12.03 26.33 1.76
CA ASP A 310 10.81 26.90 1.23
C ASP A 310 11.07 28.32 0.67
N PRO A 311 10.94 28.53 -0.65
CA PRO A 311 11.17 29.84 -1.25
C PRO A 311 10.14 30.90 -0.82
N HIS A 312 9.01 30.49 -0.23
CA HIS A 312 7.98 31.40 0.26
C HIS A 312 8.21 31.87 1.70
N ASN A 313 9.11 31.22 2.44
CA ASN A 313 9.53 31.62 3.79
C ASN A 313 10.74 32.57 3.78
N TYR A 314 11.07 33.15 2.65
CA TYR A 314 12.11 34.16 2.54
C TYR A 314 11.56 35.49 3.11
N ASP A 315 11.73 35.70 4.41
CA ASP A 315 11.60 37.02 5.02
C ASP A 315 12.79 37.86 4.53
N GLU A 316 12.54 38.88 3.71
CA GLU A 316 13.55 39.80 3.15
C GLU A 316 14.38 40.54 4.23
N ASN A 317 14.04 40.40 5.53
CA ASN A 317 14.66 41.08 6.64
C ASN A 317 15.52 40.19 7.55
N HIS A 318 15.68 38.91 7.27
CA HIS A 318 16.58 38.05 8.02
C HIS A 318 17.89 37.86 7.26
N ASP A 319 18.95 38.56 7.71
CA ASP A 319 20.33 38.19 7.40
C ASP A 319 20.49 36.69 7.74
N TYR A 320 20.55 35.87 6.69
CA TYR A 320 20.74 34.43 6.81
C TYR A 320 22.11 34.13 7.41
N GLN A 321 22.16 34.02 8.71
CA GLN A 321 23.27 33.35 9.38
C GLN A 321 23.10 31.85 9.18
N ALA A 322 23.76 31.31 8.17
CA ALA A 322 23.85 29.87 7.96
C ALA A 322 24.20 29.20 9.29
N PRO A 323 23.41 28.23 9.79
CA PRO A 323 23.80 27.49 10.97
C PRO A 323 25.19 26.91 10.70
N LYS A 324 26.13 27.17 11.61
CA LYS A 324 27.46 26.53 11.57
C LYS A 324 27.22 25.04 11.73
N VAL A 325 27.17 24.33 10.60
CA VAL A 325 27.20 22.89 10.60
C VAL A 325 28.62 22.51 11.03
N GLU A 326 28.78 22.22 12.30
CA GLU A 326 29.96 21.51 12.79
C GLU A 326 29.92 20.11 12.16
N ILE A 327 30.61 19.97 11.03
CA ILE A 327 30.87 18.66 10.45
C ILE A 327 31.79 17.94 11.46
N PRO A 328 31.33 16.86 12.11
CA PRO A 328 32.17 16.08 12.99
C PRO A 328 33.36 15.60 12.17
N THR A 329 34.57 16.09 12.50
CA THR A 329 35.79 15.53 11.94
C THR A 329 35.87 14.04 12.26
N PRO A 330 36.10 13.17 11.27
CA PRO A 330 36.29 11.75 11.55
C PRO A 330 37.39 11.60 12.56
N LYS A 331 37.11 11.04 13.75
CA LYS A 331 38.15 10.62 14.67
C LYS A 331 39.06 9.67 13.89
N ALA A 332 40.34 10.06 13.74
CA ALA A 332 41.37 9.17 13.25
C ALA A 332 41.31 7.91 14.12
N VAL A 333 41.03 6.78 13.50
CA VAL A 333 41.24 5.47 14.10
C VAL A 333 42.73 5.32 14.15
N GLU A 334 43.35 5.61 15.29
CA GLU A 334 44.70 5.20 15.59
C GLU A 334 44.76 3.68 15.68
N ALA A 335 45.74 3.12 15.02
CA ALA A 335 46.15 1.78 14.69
C ALA A 335 45.76 0.63 15.61
#